data_f6173771672887fdbabd3ae6663f96af
#
_entry.id   f6173771672887fdbabd3ae6663f96af
#
_cell.length_a   1.000
_cell.length_b   1.000
_cell.length_c   1.000
_cell.angle_alpha   90.00
_cell.angle_beta   90.00
_cell.angle_gamma   90.00
#
_symmetry.space_group_name_H-M   'P 1'
#
loop_
_entity.id
_entity.type
_entity.pdbx_description
1 polymer ?
#
loop_
_entity_poly.entity_id
_entity_poly.type
_entity_poly.pdbx_seq_one_letter_code
_entity_poly.pdbx_strand_id
1 'polypeptide(L)'
;MSRRPTLTAVAAAAGVSTATVDRVLNSRLPVREGTALRVIEAAERIGYHGARLMRARLLERGERTVRTLGFCLQKRGDPFYQAFGRAFSTAAARHTPEQCVAVVEFMDQLEPASIADALLNLGTECDALAVVAVDHPHVTAAIEALHAMGKPVLTLLSDLSAPAA
;
A
#
# COMPACT_ATOMS: atom_id res chain seq x y z
N MET A 1 1.68 -30.05 -37.53
CA MET A 1 1.24 -28.72 -37.09
C MET A 1 1.10 -28.75 -35.58
N SER A 2 2.02 -28.11 -34.85
CA SER A 2 1.98 -28.10 -33.36
C SER A 2 0.79 -27.24 -32.89
N ARG A 3 -0.13 -27.86 -32.19
CA ARG A 3 -1.34 -27.22 -31.67
C ARG A 3 -0.90 -26.24 -30.58
N ARG A 4 -1.26 -24.96 -30.67
CA ARG A 4 -0.94 -23.94 -29.68
C ARG A 4 -1.46 -24.36 -28.31
N PRO A 5 -0.64 -24.29 -27.23
CA PRO A 5 -1.08 -24.65 -25.89
C PRO A 5 -2.26 -23.78 -25.43
N THR A 6 -3.24 -24.42 -24.76
CA THR A 6 -4.45 -23.77 -24.25
C THR A 6 -4.37 -23.60 -22.74
N LEU A 7 -5.26 -22.80 -22.14
CA LEU A 7 -5.41 -22.68 -20.68
C LEU A 7 -5.64 -24.08 -20.01
N THR A 8 -6.40 -24.94 -20.68
CA THR A 8 -6.63 -26.29 -20.21
C THR A 8 -5.37 -27.13 -20.17
N ALA A 9 -4.49 -26.96 -21.15
CA ALA A 9 -3.20 -27.63 -21.19
C ALA A 9 -2.28 -27.14 -20.07
N VAL A 10 -2.27 -25.82 -19.77
CA VAL A 10 -1.55 -25.25 -18.63
C VAL A 10 -2.09 -25.83 -17.32
N ALA A 11 -3.41 -25.88 -17.14
CA ALA A 11 -4.05 -26.41 -15.94
C ALA A 11 -3.65 -27.88 -15.69
N ALA A 12 -3.70 -28.71 -16.73
CA ALA A 12 -3.27 -30.10 -16.66
C ALA A 12 -1.78 -30.23 -16.31
N ALA A 13 -0.92 -29.43 -16.95
CA ALA A 13 0.52 -29.44 -16.73
C ALA A 13 0.93 -28.92 -15.33
N ALA A 14 0.13 -28.03 -14.73
CA ALA A 14 0.36 -27.47 -13.39
C ALA A 14 -0.33 -28.25 -12.28
N GLY A 15 -1.23 -29.20 -12.59
CA GLY A 15 -2.02 -29.95 -11.62
C GLY A 15 -3.03 -29.06 -10.86
N VAL A 16 -3.66 -28.12 -11.56
CA VAL A 16 -4.64 -27.19 -10.98
C VAL A 16 -5.88 -27.07 -11.88
N SER A 17 -6.94 -26.40 -11.38
CA SER A 17 -8.12 -26.12 -12.19
C SER A 17 -7.86 -25.02 -13.22
N THR A 18 -8.62 -24.99 -14.31
CA THR A 18 -8.58 -23.90 -15.31
C THR A 18 -8.93 -22.56 -14.69
N ALA A 19 -9.83 -22.54 -13.70
CA ALA A 19 -10.17 -21.35 -12.92
C ALA A 19 -8.96 -20.79 -12.14
N THR A 20 -8.08 -21.68 -11.63
CA THR A 20 -6.84 -21.26 -10.96
C THR A 20 -5.87 -20.64 -11.96
N VAL A 21 -5.72 -21.21 -13.16
CA VAL A 21 -4.89 -20.64 -14.23
C VAL A 21 -5.41 -19.28 -14.67
N ASP A 22 -6.74 -19.13 -14.82
CA ASP A 22 -7.37 -17.85 -15.18
C ASP A 22 -7.13 -16.78 -14.12
N ARG A 23 -7.20 -17.14 -12.83
CA ARG A 23 -6.88 -16.23 -11.72
C ARG A 23 -5.44 -15.76 -11.75
N VAL A 24 -4.48 -16.65 -12.04
CA VAL A 24 -3.06 -16.30 -12.17
C VAL A 24 -2.85 -15.39 -13.39
N LEU A 25 -3.46 -15.70 -14.54
CA LEU A 25 -3.34 -14.92 -15.76
C LEU A 25 -3.93 -13.52 -15.62
N ASN A 26 -5.13 -13.41 -15.03
CA ASN A 26 -5.88 -12.16 -14.97
C ASN A 26 -5.73 -11.42 -13.64
N SER A 27 -5.00 -11.95 -12.69
CA SER A 27 -4.77 -11.35 -11.37
C SER A 27 -6.05 -10.99 -10.59
N ARG A 28 -7.17 -11.67 -10.86
CA ARG A 28 -8.51 -11.32 -10.33
C ARG A 28 -8.78 -11.69 -8.88
N LEU A 29 -8.05 -12.67 -8.33
CA LEU A 29 -8.18 -13.12 -6.94
C LEU A 29 -6.83 -13.57 -6.41
N PRO A 30 -6.58 -13.49 -5.08
CA PRO A 30 -5.33 -13.93 -4.50
C PRO A 30 -5.15 -15.44 -4.71
N VAL A 31 -4.04 -15.80 -5.32
CA VAL A 31 -3.55 -17.18 -5.44
C VAL A 31 -2.27 -17.26 -4.62
N ARG A 32 -2.08 -18.34 -3.88
CA ARG A 32 -0.84 -18.57 -3.11
C ARG A 32 0.36 -18.53 -4.06
N GLU A 33 1.42 -17.85 -3.67
CA GLU A 33 2.59 -17.62 -4.49
C GLU A 33 3.18 -18.92 -5.07
N GLY A 34 3.37 -19.96 -4.25
CA GLY A 34 3.84 -21.25 -4.71
C GLY A 34 2.92 -21.92 -5.75
N THR A 35 1.60 -21.65 -5.73
CA THR A 35 0.68 -22.13 -6.76
C THR A 35 0.80 -21.31 -8.04
N ALA A 36 0.98 -19.98 -7.92
CA ALA A 36 1.20 -19.10 -9.06
C ALA A 36 2.49 -19.45 -9.78
N LEU A 37 3.61 -19.69 -9.06
CA LEU A 37 4.88 -20.12 -9.61
C LEU A 37 4.74 -21.45 -10.39
N ARG A 38 4.10 -22.46 -9.82
CA ARG A 38 3.87 -23.75 -10.52
C ARG A 38 3.09 -23.58 -11.82
N VAL A 39 2.09 -22.70 -11.83
CA VAL A 39 1.29 -22.41 -13.04
C VAL A 39 2.17 -21.74 -14.11
N ILE A 40 2.99 -20.77 -13.72
CA ILE A 40 3.90 -20.05 -14.64
C ILE A 40 4.94 -20.99 -15.22
N GLU A 41 5.61 -21.79 -14.40
CA GLU A 41 6.59 -22.78 -14.83
C GLU A 41 6.00 -23.82 -15.79
N ALA A 42 4.78 -24.29 -15.50
CA ALA A 42 4.06 -25.19 -16.39
C ALA A 42 3.72 -24.52 -17.72
N ALA A 43 3.27 -23.25 -17.70
CA ALA A 43 2.97 -22.46 -18.91
C ALA A 43 4.21 -22.24 -19.77
N GLU A 44 5.36 -21.94 -19.18
CA GLU A 44 6.65 -21.78 -19.86
C GLU A 44 7.11 -23.10 -20.48
N ARG A 45 7.08 -24.19 -19.73
CA ARG A 45 7.49 -25.50 -20.16
C ARG A 45 6.73 -26.00 -21.41
N ILE A 46 5.41 -25.71 -21.49
CA ILE A 46 4.62 -26.10 -22.67
C ILE A 46 4.58 -25.04 -23.76
N GLY A 47 5.26 -23.90 -23.59
CA GLY A 47 5.30 -22.80 -24.57
C GLY A 47 4.00 -22.03 -24.70
N TYR A 48 3.27 -21.86 -23.58
CA TYR A 48 2.05 -21.05 -23.59
C TYR A 48 2.37 -19.57 -23.80
N HIS A 49 1.73 -18.94 -24.77
CA HIS A 49 2.02 -17.55 -25.18
C HIS A 49 1.84 -16.52 -24.07
N GLY A 50 0.95 -16.75 -23.09
CA GLY A 50 0.71 -15.89 -21.94
C GLY A 50 1.71 -16.04 -20.78
N ALA A 51 2.66 -17.00 -20.84
CA ALA A 51 3.57 -17.30 -19.73
C ALA A 51 4.43 -16.10 -19.32
N ARG A 52 4.97 -15.35 -20.29
CA ARG A 52 5.76 -14.13 -20.02
C ARG A 52 4.96 -13.06 -19.26
N LEU A 53 3.70 -12.87 -19.64
CA LEU A 53 2.82 -11.91 -18.97
C LEU A 53 2.48 -12.35 -17.54
N MET A 54 2.25 -13.67 -17.34
CA MET A 54 2.06 -14.23 -15.99
C MET A 54 3.28 -13.98 -15.10
N ARG A 55 4.48 -14.23 -15.62
CA ARG A 55 5.74 -14.01 -14.89
C ARG A 55 5.96 -12.53 -14.56
N ALA A 56 5.78 -11.64 -15.53
CA ALA A 56 5.91 -10.20 -15.31
C ALA A 56 4.98 -9.72 -14.17
N ARG A 57 3.72 -10.13 -14.21
CA ARG A 57 2.74 -9.79 -13.16
C ARG A 57 3.06 -10.39 -11.79
N LEU A 58 3.69 -11.57 -11.75
CA LEU A 58 4.14 -12.14 -10.48
C LEU A 58 5.33 -11.38 -9.90
N LEU A 59 6.28 -10.96 -10.75
CA LEU A 59 7.42 -10.12 -10.34
C LEU A 59 6.96 -8.76 -9.85
N GLU A 60 6.05 -8.10 -10.55
CA GLU A 60 5.40 -6.86 -10.10
C GLU A 60 4.69 -7.03 -8.74
N ARG A 61 4.16 -8.23 -8.44
CA ARG A 61 3.61 -8.57 -7.12
C ARG A 61 4.68 -8.84 -6.06
N GLY A 62 5.81 -9.44 -6.44
CA GLY A 62 6.93 -9.72 -5.53
C GLY A 62 7.71 -8.46 -5.14
N GLU A 63 7.70 -7.45 -6.00
CA GLU A 63 8.23 -6.12 -5.73
C GLU A 63 7.23 -5.19 -5.03
N ARG A 64 6.15 -5.71 -4.46
CA ARG A 64 5.21 -4.90 -3.68
C ARG A 64 5.92 -4.31 -2.50
N THR A 65 6.39 -3.12 -2.69
CA THR A 65 6.89 -2.27 -1.62
C THR A 65 5.72 -2.07 -0.64
N VAL A 66 5.87 -2.54 0.57
CA VAL A 66 4.91 -2.22 1.64
C VAL A 66 5.09 -0.74 1.93
N ARG A 67 4.05 0.05 1.70
CA ARG A 67 4.05 1.48 2.02
C ARG A 67 3.49 1.69 3.41
N THR A 68 4.23 2.40 4.23
CA THR A 68 3.80 2.78 5.57
C THR A 68 3.26 4.20 5.54
N LEU A 69 1.98 4.37 5.89
CA LEU A 69 1.29 5.65 5.93
C LEU A 69 1.08 6.06 7.39
N GLY A 70 1.65 7.18 7.79
CA GLY A 70 1.52 7.75 9.13
C GLY A 70 0.31 8.68 9.23
N PHE A 71 -0.46 8.56 10.29
CA PHE A 71 -1.62 9.42 10.57
C PHE A 71 -1.49 10.02 11.95
N CYS A 72 -1.23 11.33 12.03
CA CYS A 72 -1.24 12.09 13.28
C CYS A 72 -2.64 12.64 13.52
N LEU A 73 -3.37 12.03 14.43
CA LEU A 73 -4.72 12.42 14.81
C LEU A 73 -4.74 13.04 16.21
N GLN A 74 -5.76 13.84 16.50
CA GLN A 74 -5.92 14.47 17.82
C GLN A 74 -6.68 13.55 18.77
N LYS A 75 -6.57 13.83 20.07
CA LYS A 75 -7.46 13.35 21.15
C LYS A 75 -7.85 11.88 21.08
N ARG A 76 -6.99 11.02 21.57
CA ARG A 76 -7.20 9.55 21.65
C ARG A 76 -8.56 9.15 22.24
N GLY A 77 -9.08 9.93 23.19
CA GLY A 77 -10.35 9.67 23.85
C GLY A 77 -11.59 10.10 23.05
N ASP A 78 -11.43 10.82 21.93
CA ASP A 78 -12.55 11.31 21.12
C ASP A 78 -13.04 10.22 20.14
N PRO A 79 -14.34 9.84 20.20
CA PRO A 79 -14.90 8.81 19.33
C PRO A 79 -14.77 9.13 17.83
N PHE A 80 -14.80 10.40 17.43
CA PHE A 80 -14.60 10.83 16.05
C PHE A 80 -13.21 10.45 15.56
N TYR A 81 -12.15 10.85 16.27
CA TYR A 81 -10.78 10.53 15.87
C TYR A 81 -10.46 9.04 15.94
N GLN A 82 -11.05 8.31 16.90
CA GLN A 82 -10.95 6.86 16.94
C GLN A 82 -11.60 6.20 15.70
N ALA A 83 -12.79 6.65 15.31
CA ALA A 83 -13.45 6.16 14.10
C ALA A 83 -12.64 6.49 12.84
N PHE A 84 -12.06 7.69 12.80
CA PHE A 84 -11.24 8.16 11.70
C PHE A 84 -9.97 7.31 11.55
N GLY A 85 -9.25 7.04 12.65
CA GLY A 85 -8.08 6.15 12.64
C GLY A 85 -8.41 4.71 12.19
N ARG A 86 -9.54 4.16 12.66
CA ARG A 86 -10.01 2.84 12.18
C ARG A 86 -10.34 2.85 10.68
N ALA A 87 -10.91 3.93 10.17
CA ALA A 87 -11.21 4.07 8.75
C ALA A 87 -9.94 4.07 7.90
N PHE A 88 -8.89 4.81 8.30
CA PHE A 88 -7.60 4.81 7.62
C PHE A 88 -6.94 3.43 7.65
N SER A 89 -6.90 2.77 8.80
CA SER A 89 -6.33 1.42 8.90
C SER A 89 -7.07 0.43 7.99
N THR A 90 -8.40 0.52 7.94
CA THR A 90 -9.22 -0.33 7.06
C THR A 90 -8.99 -0.01 5.58
N ALA A 91 -8.89 1.26 5.22
CA ALA A 91 -8.64 1.68 3.84
C ALA A 91 -7.25 1.24 3.37
N ALA A 92 -6.21 1.45 4.18
CA ALA A 92 -4.85 1.02 3.88
C ALA A 92 -4.77 -0.50 3.66
N ALA A 93 -5.39 -1.30 4.53
CA ALA A 93 -5.40 -2.77 4.41
C ALA A 93 -6.14 -3.27 3.16
N ARG A 94 -7.05 -2.48 2.59
CA ARG A 94 -7.80 -2.80 1.37
C ARG A 94 -7.15 -2.26 0.10
N HIS A 95 -6.14 -1.42 0.23
CA HIS A 95 -5.50 -0.80 -0.93
C HIS A 95 -4.79 -1.84 -1.80
N THR A 96 -5.07 -1.81 -3.08
CA THR A 96 -4.43 -2.63 -4.11
C THR A 96 -4.12 -1.72 -5.32
N PRO A 97 -3.00 -1.89 -6.01
CA PRO A 97 -2.11 -3.07 -6.05
C PRO A 97 -0.99 -3.08 -4.99
N GLU A 98 -0.71 -1.97 -4.33
CA GLU A 98 0.33 -1.88 -3.30
C GLU A 98 -0.21 -2.33 -1.94
N GLN A 99 0.66 -2.93 -1.12
CA GLN A 99 0.32 -3.17 0.28
C GLN A 99 0.58 -1.90 1.08
N CYS A 100 -0.45 -1.39 1.76
CA CYS A 100 -0.32 -0.25 2.65
C CYS A 100 -0.57 -0.66 4.09
N VAL A 101 0.25 -0.13 4.99
CA VAL A 101 0.08 -0.25 6.44
C VAL A 101 -0.15 1.15 7.00
N ALA A 102 -1.20 1.32 7.78
CA ALA A 102 -1.47 2.58 8.49
C ALA A 102 -0.88 2.52 9.90
N VAL A 103 -0.07 3.49 10.24
CA VAL A 103 0.39 3.77 11.61
C VAL A 103 -0.39 4.98 12.11
N VAL A 104 -1.24 4.81 13.11
CA VAL A 104 -2.07 5.88 13.65
C VAL A 104 -1.53 6.29 15.01
N GLU A 105 -1.07 7.51 15.08
CA GLU A 105 -0.61 8.15 16.32
C GLU A 105 -1.63 9.19 16.76
N PHE A 106 -1.99 9.16 18.05
CA PHE A 106 -2.91 10.12 18.65
C PHE A 106 -2.13 11.12 19.49
N MET A 107 -2.26 12.38 19.16
CA MET A 107 -1.66 13.49 19.88
C MET A 107 -2.62 13.97 20.96
N ASP A 108 -2.33 13.66 22.21
CA ASP A 108 -3.12 14.12 23.34
C ASP A 108 -2.70 15.54 23.77
N GLN A 109 -1.45 15.92 23.51
CA GLN A 109 -0.92 17.27 23.69
C GLN A 109 -1.00 18.02 22.35
N LEU A 110 -1.77 19.10 22.33
CA LEU A 110 -2.02 19.90 21.13
C LEU A 110 -1.13 21.15 21.04
N GLU A 111 -0.03 21.19 21.81
CA GLU A 111 0.97 22.24 21.68
C GLU A 111 1.68 22.10 20.35
N PRO A 112 1.85 23.21 19.60
CA PRO A 112 2.46 23.16 18.26
C PRO A 112 3.84 22.52 18.20
N ALA A 113 4.67 22.69 19.22
CA ALA A 113 5.97 22.04 19.31
C ALA A 113 5.84 20.50 19.43
N SER A 114 4.93 20.04 20.31
CA SER A 114 4.67 18.61 20.49
C SER A 114 4.12 17.95 19.22
N ILE A 115 3.26 18.68 18.47
CA ILE A 115 2.75 18.22 17.17
C ILE A 115 3.91 18.11 16.15
N ALA A 116 4.80 19.09 16.11
CA ALA A 116 5.95 19.09 15.23
C ALA A 116 6.88 17.89 15.53
N ASP A 117 7.17 17.64 16.80
CA ASP A 117 7.98 16.50 17.24
C ASP A 117 7.34 15.15 16.87
N ALA A 118 6.03 15.01 17.09
CA ALA A 118 5.29 13.79 16.71
C ALA A 118 5.35 13.55 15.18
N LEU A 119 5.18 14.59 14.38
CA LEU A 119 5.30 14.53 12.92
C LEU A 119 6.68 14.08 12.48
N LEU A 120 7.73 14.70 13.00
CA LEU A 120 9.11 14.36 12.65
C LEU A 120 9.46 12.93 13.06
N ASN A 121 9.05 12.50 14.25
CA ASN A 121 9.29 11.14 14.73
C ASN A 121 8.57 10.11 13.83
N LEU A 122 7.28 10.30 13.57
CA LEU A 122 6.50 9.39 12.71
C LEU A 122 7.05 9.38 11.28
N GLY A 123 7.59 10.51 10.81
CA GLY A 123 8.24 10.64 9.49
C GLY A 123 9.48 9.77 9.32
N THR A 124 10.14 9.35 10.40
CA THR A 124 11.28 8.42 10.30
C THR A 124 10.85 7.02 9.87
N GLU A 125 9.63 6.62 10.21
CA GLU A 125 9.12 5.25 10.01
C GLU A 125 8.14 5.13 8.84
N CYS A 126 7.59 6.25 8.35
CA CYS A 126 6.55 6.27 7.33
C CYS A 126 7.03 6.80 5.98
N ASP A 127 6.43 6.31 4.89
CA ASP A 127 6.69 6.78 3.53
C ASP A 127 5.96 8.09 3.22
N ALA A 128 4.80 8.28 3.82
CA ALA A 128 3.98 9.48 3.70
C ALA A 128 3.18 9.69 4.99
N LEU A 129 2.78 10.92 5.26
CA LEU A 129 2.05 11.28 6.47
C LEU A 129 0.76 12.04 6.16
N ALA A 130 -0.17 11.98 7.10
CA ALA A 130 -1.34 12.85 7.13
C ALA A 130 -1.55 13.37 8.55
N VAL A 131 -1.88 14.63 8.70
CA VAL A 131 -1.96 15.30 10.00
C VAL A 131 -3.22 16.13 10.17
N VAL A 132 -3.81 16.06 11.35
CA VAL A 132 -4.81 17.01 11.83
C VAL A 132 -4.12 17.96 12.81
N ALA A 133 -3.85 19.18 12.38
CA ALA A 133 -3.13 20.16 13.18
C ALA A 133 -3.70 21.58 12.99
N VAL A 134 -3.32 22.46 13.89
CA VAL A 134 -3.55 23.90 13.73
C VAL A 134 -2.42 24.53 12.91
N ASP A 135 -2.74 25.59 12.18
CA ASP A 135 -1.75 26.35 11.43
C ASP A 135 -0.83 27.11 12.40
N HIS A 136 0.41 26.70 12.45
CA HIS A 136 1.43 27.28 13.33
C HIS A 136 2.84 27.11 12.76
N PRO A 137 3.74 28.11 12.91
CA PRO A 137 5.10 28.06 12.35
C PRO A 137 5.91 26.78 12.70
N HIS A 138 5.78 26.23 13.90
CA HIS A 138 6.46 24.99 14.27
C HIS A 138 5.96 23.80 13.44
N VAL A 139 4.65 23.71 13.23
CA VAL A 139 4.04 22.62 12.42
C VAL A 139 4.44 22.78 10.97
N THR A 140 4.38 24.00 10.43
CA THR A 140 4.81 24.31 9.05
C THR A 140 6.27 23.94 8.83
N ALA A 141 7.16 24.32 9.76
CA ALA A 141 8.59 23.98 9.67
C ALA A 141 8.83 22.45 9.69
N ALA A 142 8.08 21.72 10.50
CA ALA A 142 8.17 20.25 10.53
C ALA A 142 7.71 19.63 9.19
N ILE A 143 6.64 20.14 8.60
CA ILE A 143 6.14 19.68 7.29
C ILE A 143 7.16 19.99 6.20
N GLU A 144 7.75 21.18 6.18
CA GLU A 144 8.80 21.55 5.23
C GLU A 144 10.04 20.64 5.36
N ALA A 145 10.43 20.32 6.59
CA ALA A 145 11.54 19.40 6.83
C ALA A 145 11.24 17.99 6.31
N LEU A 146 10.01 17.49 6.49
CA LEU A 146 9.57 16.22 5.94
C LEU A 146 9.55 16.22 4.41
N HIS A 147 9.06 17.30 3.78
CA HIS A 147 9.11 17.46 2.32
C HIS A 147 10.57 17.48 1.80
N ALA A 148 11.47 18.14 2.50
CA ALA A 148 12.90 18.13 2.14
C ALA A 148 13.54 16.73 2.21
N MET A 149 12.99 15.85 3.07
CA MET A 149 13.35 14.43 3.14
C MET A 149 12.63 13.56 2.11
N GLY A 150 11.82 14.13 1.22
CA GLY A 150 11.03 13.40 0.23
C GLY A 150 9.81 12.69 0.81
N LYS A 151 9.33 13.12 1.98
CA LYS A 151 8.15 12.58 2.66
C LYS A 151 6.93 13.49 2.41
N PRO A 152 5.97 13.10 1.57
CA PRO A 152 4.75 13.88 1.38
C PRO A 152 3.91 13.94 2.65
N VAL A 153 3.36 15.11 2.95
CA VAL A 153 2.49 15.33 4.10
C VAL A 153 1.18 15.93 3.63
N LEU A 154 0.07 15.28 3.96
CA LEU A 154 -1.29 15.73 3.68
C LEU A 154 -1.91 16.33 4.94
N THR A 155 -2.51 17.50 4.83
CA THR A 155 -3.31 18.09 5.90
C THR A 155 -4.74 17.55 5.87
N LEU A 156 -5.31 17.31 7.04
CA LEU A 156 -6.65 16.75 7.20
C LEU A 156 -7.53 17.69 7.99
N LEU A 157 -8.79 17.85 7.58
CA LEU A 157 -9.85 18.63 8.22
C LEU A 157 -9.64 20.15 8.19
N SER A 158 -8.44 20.64 8.09
CA SER A 158 -8.10 22.06 7.97
C SER A 158 -6.91 22.24 7.04
N ASP A 159 -6.87 23.34 6.31
CA ASP A 159 -5.70 23.74 5.55
C ASP A 159 -4.67 24.38 6.47
N LEU A 160 -3.41 24.20 6.13
CA LEU A 160 -2.26 24.85 6.77
C LEU A 160 -1.54 25.72 5.74
N SER A 161 -0.80 26.72 6.23
CA SER A 161 0.00 27.62 5.37
C SER A 161 1.22 26.93 4.74
N ALA A 162 1.50 25.67 5.10
CA ALA A 162 2.54 24.87 4.47
C ALA A 162 2.20 24.58 3.00
N PRO A 163 3.16 24.62 2.07
CA PRO A 163 2.93 24.27 0.69
C PRO A 163 2.42 22.81 0.59
N ALA A 164 1.38 22.62 -0.22
CA ALA A 164 0.89 21.28 -0.54
C ALA A 164 2.01 20.46 -1.23
N ALA A 165 2.03 19.18 -0.96
CA ALA A 165 2.98 18.25 -1.60
C ALA A 165 2.65 18.05 -3.08
#